data_f4053521574964e5185413b9b0e6862b
#
_entry.id   f4053521574964e5185413b9b0e6862b
#
_cell.length_a   1.000
_cell.length_b   1.000
_cell.length_c   1.000
_cell.angle_alpha   90.00
_cell.angle_beta   90.00
_cell.angle_gamma   90.00
#
_symmetry.space_group_name_H-M   'P 1'
#
loop_
_entity.id
_entity.type
_entity.pdbx_description
1 polymer ?
#
loop_
_entity_poly.entity_id
_entity_poly.type
_entity_poly.pdbx_seq_one_letter_code
_entity_poly.pdbx_strand_id
1 'polypeptide(L)'
;MNSNRLFAYPARTFLGLLLGALTALAAEPTANLSALTARPTPAWIRDAVVYEIFPRNFSRGGDFAGVTAKLDELKDLGVDVLWLMPIHPIGRLKAKGTIGSPYAVQDYYAVNPDYGTKADLRRLVDAAHQRGLKVIIDIVANHTAWDSVMLSNPLFYKRDAAGHVISPHVDWADVAGLDYTNPDTHRYMREMLQYWVKEYALDGYRCDVASEVPTDFWEEVRSDLEKIRPGVFLLAEADKPELLLKAFDADYAWPMHGALSRVLMEGAPATEIRRIWEQDERGKFPQHALHLRISDNHDEARAISRFGWKAALAASAMMFTLDGVPLLYNGMEVGDTSESGDPALFEKLPIFWQPKQRGQFRDTYRQLIALRKQHSAFRNDEVIWLKNSSPENLVTFLRRDVQEEFVTVVNFSNRPVNASVEVAPGGEFKALPPGGGSPETAADLARLSLGAFEWRIYRRGK
;
A
#
# COMPACT_ATOMS: atom_id res chain seq x y z
N MET A 1 25.61 -46.02 11.53
CA MET A 1 26.38 -45.17 12.45
C MET A 1 25.93 -43.75 12.24
N ASN A 2 25.31 -43.21 13.29
CA ASN A 2 24.68 -41.90 13.37
C ASN A 2 25.65 -40.73 13.23
N SER A 3 25.22 -39.61 12.66
CA SER A 3 25.40 -38.34 13.32
C SER A 3 24.55 -37.24 12.62
N ASN A 4 23.40 -36.93 13.24
CA ASN A 4 22.70 -35.68 13.10
C ASN A 4 23.57 -34.54 13.62
N ARG A 5 23.75 -33.45 12.86
CA ARG A 5 24.21 -32.16 13.38
C ARG A 5 23.15 -31.13 13.15
N LEU A 6 22.43 -30.79 14.23
CA LEU A 6 21.64 -29.58 14.42
C LEU A 6 22.60 -28.41 14.56
N PHE A 7 22.41 -27.38 13.74
CA PHE A 7 23.05 -26.07 13.95
C PHE A 7 22.13 -25.21 14.80
N ALA A 8 22.54 -24.99 16.05
CA ALA A 8 21.96 -24.02 16.96
C ALA A 8 22.75 -22.71 16.83
N TYR A 9 22.06 -21.60 16.56
CA TYR A 9 22.63 -20.25 16.66
C TYR A 9 22.58 -19.77 18.12
N PRO A 10 23.67 -19.22 18.68
CA PRO A 10 23.65 -18.72 20.04
C PRO A 10 23.11 -17.28 20.09
N ALA A 11 22.13 -17.06 20.95
CA ALA A 11 21.71 -15.74 21.39
C ALA A 11 22.89 -15.01 22.08
N ARG A 12 23.30 -13.85 21.56
CA ARG A 12 24.26 -12.96 22.23
C ARG A 12 23.50 -11.87 22.97
N THR A 13 23.38 -12.04 24.26
CA THR A 13 23.04 -11.00 25.23
C THR A 13 24.21 -10.05 25.37
N PHE A 14 24.11 -8.80 24.91
CA PHE A 14 25.04 -7.74 25.29
C PHE A 14 24.37 -6.84 26.31
N LEU A 15 24.79 -6.97 27.56
CA LEU A 15 24.50 -6.04 28.65
C LEU A 15 25.70 -5.08 28.72
N GLY A 16 25.52 -3.85 28.23
CA GLY A 16 26.51 -2.78 28.32
C GLY A 16 25.82 -1.51 28.77
N LEU A 17 25.91 -1.22 30.10
CA LEU A 17 25.56 0.08 30.65
C LEU A 17 26.56 1.13 30.15
N LEU A 18 26.10 2.07 29.31
CA LEU A 18 26.74 3.36 29.10
C LEU A 18 25.67 4.42 29.33
N LEU A 19 25.75 5.10 30.49
CA LEU A 19 25.04 6.36 30.73
C LEU A 19 25.65 7.42 29.80
N GLY A 20 25.06 7.60 28.63
CA GLY A 20 25.20 8.77 27.80
C GLY A 20 23.86 9.49 27.84
N ALA A 21 23.85 10.75 28.28
CA ALA A 21 22.66 11.60 28.18
C ALA A 21 22.29 11.79 26.68
N LEU A 22 21.49 10.88 26.15
CA LEU A 22 20.73 11.11 24.92
C LEU A 22 19.61 12.09 25.30
N THR A 23 19.76 13.35 24.92
CA THR A 23 18.62 14.21 24.68
C THR A 23 17.85 13.57 23.52
N ALA A 24 16.88 12.72 23.83
CA ALA A 24 15.87 12.32 22.88
C ALA A 24 15.21 13.63 22.41
N LEU A 25 15.45 14.02 21.17
CA LEU A 25 14.51 14.91 20.49
C LEU A 25 13.18 14.16 20.54
N ALA A 26 12.30 14.61 21.43
CA ALA A 26 10.92 14.16 21.44
C ALA A 26 10.38 14.47 20.04
N ALA A 27 9.96 13.42 19.32
CA ALA A 27 9.22 13.61 18.09
C ALA A 27 8.07 14.57 18.42
N GLU A 28 7.96 15.67 17.68
CA GLU A 28 6.85 16.61 17.86
C GLU A 28 5.55 15.81 17.80
N PRO A 29 4.63 16.00 18.76
CA PRO A 29 3.38 15.26 18.73
C PRO A 29 2.68 15.59 17.42
N THR A 30 2.37 14.56 16.63
CA THR A 30 1.61 14.71 15.38
C THR A 30 0.35 15.52 15.69
N ALA A 31 0.18 16.64 14.99
CA ALA A 31 -0.94 17.52 15.22
C ALA A 31 -2.26 16.74 15.06
N ASN A 32 -3.18 16.92 16.01
CA ASN A 32 -4.53 16.36 15.87
C ASN A 32 -5.33 17.25 14.90
N LEU A 33 -5.55 16.76 13.69
CA LEU A 33 -6.24 17.48 12.63
C LEU A 33 -7.69 17.00 12.39
N SER A 34 -8.22 16.15 13.27
CA SER A 34 -9.55 15.52 13.10
C SER A 34 -10.73 16.51 13.01
N ALA A 35 -10.53 17.76 13.44
CA ALA A 35 -11.52 18.84 13.27
C ALA A 35 -11.49 19.52 11.89
N LEU A 36 -10.42 19.30 11.11
CA LEU A 36 -10.26 19.83 9.76
C LEU A 36 -10.81 18.85 8.71
N THR A 37 -10.92 19.31 7.48
CA THR A 37 -11.35 18.47 6.34
C THR A 37 -10.17 18.25 5.40
N ALA A 38 -9.97 17.02 4.97
CA ALA A 38 -8.99 16.68 3.95
C ALA A 38 -9.33 17.34 2.61
N ARG A 39 -8.32 17.54 1.77
CA ARG A 39 -8.59 18.06 0.41
C ARG A 39 -9.60 17.15 -0.32
N PRO A 40 -10.45 17.74 -1.19
CA PRO A 40 -11.37 16.95 -2.00
C PRO A 40 -10.61 16.00 -2.92
N THR A 41 -10.89 14.70 -2.80
CA THR A 41 -10.32 13.66 -3.66
C THR A 41 -11.28 13.35 -4.80
N PRO A 42 -10.83 13.33 -6.08
CA PRO A 42 -11.64 12.91 -7.21
C PRO A 42 -12.28 11.54 -7.01
N ALA A 43 -13.55 11.39 -7.45
CA ALA A 43 -14.30 10.14 -7.26
C ALA A 43 -13.57 8.92 -7.83
N TRP A 44 -12.91 9.07 -8.98
CA TRP A 44 -12.20 7.96 -9.62
C TRP A 44 -11.06 7.40 -8.75
N ILE A 45 -10.44 8.22 -7.87
CA ILE A 45 -9.41 7.78 -6.92
C ILE A 45 -10.08 7.06 -5.74
N ARG A 46 -11.13 7.65 -5.17
CA ARG A 46 -11.87 7.09 -4.04
C ARG A 46 -12.46 5.72 -4.38
N ASP A 47 -12.92 5.56 -5.61
CA ASP A 47 -13.54 4.34 -6.10
C ASP A 47 -12.53 3.28 -6.56
N ALA A 48 -11.26 3.64 -6.70
CA ALA A 48 -10.22 2.81 -7.30
C ALA A 48 -9.85 1.58 -6.47
N VAL A 49 -9.31 0.61 -7.19
CA VAL A 49 -8.47 -0.46 -6.67
C VAL A 49 -7.09 -0.29 -7.29
N VAL A 50 -6.08 -0.11 -6.46
CA VAL A 50 -4.69 0.08 -6.89
C VAL A 50 -4.00 -1.26 -7.02
N TYR A 51 -3.23 -1.43 -8.09
CA TYR A 51 -2.41 -2.61 -8.33
C TYR A 51 -0.95 -2.19 -8.47
N GLU A 52 -0.15 -2.53 -7.48
CA GLU A 52 1.26 -2.23 -7.42
C GLU A 52 2.07 -3.24 -8.24
N ILE A 53 2.95 -2.74 -9.10
CA ILE A 53 3.77 -3.54 -10.03
C ILE A 53 5.24 -3.25 -9.78
N PHE A 54 6.00 -4.27 -9.41
CA PHE A 54 7.45 -4.25 -9.49
C PHE A 54 7.88 -4.72 -10.88
N PRO A 55 8.24 -3.83 -11.84
CA PRO A 55 8.50 -4.24 -13.22
C PRO A 55 9.54 -5.35 -13.33
N ARG A 56 10.61 -5.29 -12.52
CA ARG A 56 11.69 -6.27 -12.46
C ARG A 56 11.20 -7.71 -12.21
N ASN A 57 10.17 -7.86 -11.37
CA ASN A 57 9.68 -9.16 -10.90
C ASN A 57 8.36 -9.59 -11.55
N PHE A 58 7.67 -8.68 -12.24
CA PHE A 58 6.32 -8.90 -12.76
C PHE A 58 6.24 -9.97 -13.86
N SER A 59 7.29 -10.09 -14.65
CA SER A 59 7.37 -11.09 -15.72
C SER A 59 8.75 -11.73 -15.75
N ARG A 60 8.90 -12.80 -16.53
CA ARG A 60 10.22 -13.41 -16.75
C ARG A 60 11.20 -12.44 -17.41
N GLY A 61 10.70 -11.56 -18.33
CA GLY A 61 11.50 -10.49 -18.92
C GLY A 61 11.90 -9.46 -17.87
N GLY A 62 10.98 -9.11 -16.99
CA GLY A 62 11.17 -8.07 -15.98
C GLY A 62 11.17 -6.68 -16.61
N ASP A 63 10.29 -6.43 -17.57
CA ASP A 63 10.25 -5.27 -18.42
C ASP A 63 8.83 -4.74 -18.67
N PHE A 64 8.71 -3.58 -19.29
CA PHE A 64 7.42 -2.97 -19.64
C PHE A 64 6.61 -3.81 -20.63
N ALA A 65 7.28 -4.56 -21.51
CA ALA A 65 6.59 -5.43 -22.46
C ALA A 65 5.85 -6.55 -21.71
N GLY A 66 6.47 -7.14 -20.68
CA GLY A 66 5.84 -8.13 -19.82
C GLY A 66 4.65 -7.60 -19.04
N VAL A 67 4.70 -6.34 -18.58
CA VAL A 67 3.55 -5.67 -17.98
C VAL A 67 2.45 -5.45 -18.99
N THR A 68 2.79 -4.91 -20.17
CA THR A 68 1.85 -4.64 -21.26
C THR A 68 1.09 -5.89 -21.68
N ALA A 69 1.78 -7.04 -21.77
CA ALA A 69 1.18 -8.31 -22.14
C ALA A 69 0.11 -8.82 -21.15
N LYS A 70 0.10 -8.32 -19.91
CA LYS A 70 -0.85 -8.73 -18.86
C LYS A 70 -1.97 -7.73 -18.59
N LEU A 71 -2.03 -6.62 -19.34
CA LEU A 71 -3.04 -5.58 -19.10
C LEU A 71 -4.48 -6.09 -19.19
N ASP A 72 -4.76 -7.03 -20.10
CA ASP A 72 -6.11 -7.63 -20.23
C ASP A 72 -6.46 -8.51 -19.02
N GLU A 73 -5.47 -9.24 -18.47
CA GLU A 73 -5.67 -10.04 -17.25
C GLU A 73 -5.90 -9.13 -16.02
N LEU A 74 -5.22 -7.99 -15.94
CA LEU A 74 -5.39 -6.99 -14.88
C LEU A 74 -6.74 -6.29 -15.00
N LYS A 75 -7.14 -5.94 -16.23
CA LYS A 75 -8.48 -5.38 -16.49
C LYS A 75 -9.60 -6.37 -16.12
N ASP A 76 -9.45 -7.65 -16.47
CA ASP A 76 -10.38 -8.71 -16.10
C ASP A 76 -10.44 -8.94 -14.59
N LEU A 77 -9.32 -8.80 -13.88
CA LEU A 77 -9.28 -8.82 -12.41
C LEU A 77 -10.12 -7.68 -11.81
N GLY A 78 -10.22 -6.56 -12.51
CA GLY A 78 -11.06 -5.42 -12.15
C GLY A 78 -10.29 -4.25 -11.51
N VAL A 79 -8.95 -4.24 -11.51
CA VAL A 79 -8.17 -3.11 -10.99
C VAL A 79 -8.35 -1.85 -11.84
N ASP A 80 -8.03 -0.70 -11.28
CA ASP A 80 -8.25 0.60 -11.93
C ASP A 80 -6.96 1.37 -12.13
N VAL A 81 -6.04 1.29 -11.18
CA VAL A 81 -4.78 2.04 -11.17
C VAL A 81 -3.62 1.08 -11.15
N LEU A 82 -2.72 1.21 -12.10
CA LEU A 82 -1.42 0.54 -12.11
C LEU A 82 -0.40 1.49 -11.48
N TRP A 83 0.15 1.10 -10.36
CA TRP A 83 1.27 1.80 -9.74
C TRP A 83 2.56 1.05 -10.10
N LEU A 84 3.40 1.64 -10.96
CA LEU A 84 4.71 1.12 -11.29
C LEU A 84 5.72 1.58 -10.22
N MET A 85 6.38 0.66 -9.53
CA MET A 85 7.54 0.97 -8.69
C MET A 85 8.60 1.71 -9.50
N PRO A 86 9.66 2.31 -8.89
CA PRO A 86 10.54 3.25 -9.57
C PRO A 86 11.05 2.73 -10.92
N ILE A 87 10.85 3.54 -11.96
CA ILE A 87 11.14 3.19 -13.36
C ILE A 87 12.51 3.67 -13.84
N HIS A 88 13.23 4.39 -12.99
CA HIS A 88 14.47 5.08 -13.33
C HIS A 88 15.70 4.16 -13.31
N PRO A 89 16.81 4.52 -13.98
CA PRO A 89 18.08 3.82 -13.84
C PRO A 89 18.53 3.80 -12.37
N ILE A 90 19.10 2.67 -11.99
CA ILE A 90 19.57 2.41 -10.62
C ILE A 90 21.07 2.70 -10.54
N GLY A 91 21.46 3.44 -9.49
CA GLY A 91 22.87 3.70 -9.24
C GLY A 91 23.65 2.43 -8.88
N ARG A 92 24.96 2.46 -9.18
CA ARG A 92 25.88 1.35 -8.94
C ARG A 92 26.83 1.61 -7.78
N LEU A 93 27.10 2.86 -7.48
CA LEU A 93 28.00 3.22 -6.38
C LEU A 93 27.33 2.97 -5.03
N LYS A 94 27.94 2.11 -4.21
CA LYS A 94 27.42 1.64 -2.92
C LYS A 94 26.10 0.86 -3.00
N ALA A 95 25.74 0.31 -4.18
CA ALA A 95 24.51 -0.46 -4.34
C ALA A 95 24.45 -1.66 -3.39
N LYS A 96 23.28 -1.94 -2.84
CA LYS A 96 22.99 -3.14 -2.06
C LYS A 96 22.59 -4.30 -2.98
N GLY A 97 22.86 -5.55 -2.59
CA GLY A 97 22.53 -6.74 -3.37
C GLY A 97 23.25 -6.83 -4.71
N THR A 98 22.72 -7.59 -5.65
CA THR A 98 23.34 -7.81 -6.97
C THR A 98 22.92 -6.77 -8.01
N ILE A 99 21.71 -6.24 -7.91
CA ILE A 99 21.12 -5.30 -8.90
C ILE A 99 21.01 -3.89 -8.33
N GLY A 100 20.88 -3.75 -7.02
CA GLY A 100 20.65 -2.48 -6.34
C GLY A 100 19.17 -2.16 -6.13
N SER A 101 18.92 -1.18 -5.26
CA SER A 101 17.59 -0.68 -4.94
C SER A 101 17.00 0.12 -6.10
N PRO A 102 15.74 -0.10 -6.50
CA PRO A 102 15.04 0.76 -7.42
C PRO A 102 14.85 2.18 -6.88
N TYR A 103 14.98 2.35 -5.56
CA TYR A 103 14.91 3.63 -4.87
C TYR A 103 16.24 4.42 -4.89
N ALA A 104 17.35 3.80 -5.32
CA ALA A 104 18.62 4.50 -5.57
C ALA A 104 18.64 5.06 -7.00
N VAL A 105 17.94 6.18 -7.23
CA VAL A 105 17.72 6.75 -8.56
C VAL A 105 19.00 7.42 -9.08
N GLN A 106 19.47 6.99 -10.28
CA GLN A 106 20.63 7.58 -10.94
C GLN A 106 20.26 8.79 -11.81
N ASP A 107 19.17 8.70 -12.59
CA ASP A 107 18.71 9.78 -13.48
C ASP A 107 17.17 9.81 -13.52
N TYR A 108 16.59 10.89 -13.01
CA TYR A 108 15.13 11.08 -12.96
C TYR A 108 14.48 11.31 -14.33
N TYR A 109 15.24 11.68 -15.35
CA TYR A 109 14.71 11.89 -16.70
C TYR A 109 14.91 10.69 -17.62
N ALA A 110 15.54 9.62 -17.13
CA ALA A 110 15.75 8.39 -17.88
C ALA A 110 14.85 7.25 -17.37
N VAL A 111 14.69 6.25 -18.22
CA VAL A 111 14.04 4.97 -17.90
C VAL A 111 15.14 3.92 -17.73
N ASN A 112 14.96 3.03 -16.74
CA ASN A 112 15.85 1.90 -16.52
C ASN A 112 15.96 1.05 -17.79
N PRO A 113 17.17 0.88 -18.35
CA PRO A 113 17.36 0.12 -19.61
C PRO A 113 16.94 -1.35 -19.47
N ASP A 114 16.96 -1.92 -18.26
CA ASP A 114 16.47 -3.28 -18.02
C ASP A 114 14.95 -3.40 -18.16
N TYR A 115 14.20 -2.29 -18.04
CA TYR A 115 12.75 -2.26 -18.22
C TYR A 115 12.34 -1.93 -19.65
N GLY A 116 13.27 -1.40 -20.45
CA GLY A 116 13.04 -1.01 -21.83
C GLY A 116 13.39 0.45 -22.09
N THR A 117 12.77 1.02 -23.10
CA THR A 117 12.97 2.40 -23.56
C THR A 117 11.84 3.32 -23.12
N LYS A 118 12.04 4.63 -23.25
CA LYS A 118 10.98 5.63 -23.10
C LYS A 118 9.78 5.37 -24.03
N ALA A 119 10.02 4.82 -25.23
CA ALA A 119 8.95 4.42 -26.15
C ALA A 119 8.17 3.20 -25.64
N ASP A 120 8.82 2.27 -24.93
CA ASP A 120 8.15 1.11 -24.33
C ASP A 120 7.24 1.55 -23.17
N LEU A 121 7.71 2.47 -22.32
CA LEU A 121 6.88 3.07 -21.28
C LEU A 121 5.66 3.78 -21.88
N ARG A 122 5.84 4.57 -22.93
CA ARG A 122 4.72 5.23 -23.61
C ARG A 122 3.72 4.21 -24.14
N ARG A 123 4.18 3.14 -24.80
CA ARG A 123 3.29 2.07 -25.27
C ARG A 123 2.50 1.40 -24.13
N LEU A 124 3.15 1.18 -22.98
CA LEU A 124 2.48 0.64 -21.80
C LEU A 124 1.38 1.58 -21.31
N VAL A 125 1.68 2.88 -21.14
CA VAL A 125 0.72 3.88 -20.67
C VAL A 125 -0.46 4.01 -21.63
N ASP A 126 -0.19 4.14 -22.94
CA ASP A 126 -1.23 4.24 -23.96
C ASP A 126 -2.11 3.00 -24.01
N ALA A 127 -1.52 1.80 -23.92
CA ALA A 127 -2.26 0.54 -23.88
C ALA A 127 -3.10 0.37 -22.62
N ALA A 128 -2.62 0.86 -21.48
CA ALA A 128 -3.38 0.89 -20.22
C ALA A 128 -4.58 1.84 -20.33
N HIS A 129 -4.37 3.05 -20.83
CA HIS A 129 -5.42 4.05 -21.05
C HIS A 129 -6.51 3.56 -22.04
N GLN A 130 -6.13 2.89 -23.13
CA GLN A 130 -7.09 2.26 -24.06
C GLN A 130 -8.01 1.27 -23.38
N ARG A 131 -7.59 0.65 -22.27
CA ARG A 131 -8.37 -0.26 -21.43
C ARG A 131 -9.11 0.42 -20.28
N GLY A 132 -9.00 1.75 -20.18
CA GLY A 132 -9.55 2.55 -19.08
C GLY A 132 -8.83 2.32 -17.75
N LEU A 133 -7.59 1.85 -17.78
CA LEU A 133 -6.70 1.77 -16.63
C LEU A 133 -5.94 3.09 -16.48
N LYS A 134 -5.67 3.49 -15.25
CA LYS A 134 -4.81 4.63 -14.90
C LYS A 134 -3.40 4.15 -14.62
N VAL A 135 -2.40 5.01 -14.85
CA VAL A 135 -0.99 4.67 -14.57
C VAL A 135 -0.36 5.76 -13.73
N ILE A 136 0.15 5.38 -12.56
CA ILE A 136 1.00 6.20 -11.73
C ILE A 136 2.38 5.55 -11.61
N ILE A 137 3.40 6.35 -11.34
CA ILE A 137 4.75 5.85 -11.08
C ILE A 137 5.21 6.25 -9.69
N ASP A 138 6.15 5.49 -9.18
CA ASP A 138 6.82 5.78 -7.91
C ASP A 138 7.89 6.85 -8.10
N ILE A 139 7.93 7.85 -7.23
CA ILE A 139 8.91 8.92 -7.24
C ILE A 139 9.62 9.03 -5.89
N VAL A 140 10.94 8.94 -5.96
CA VAL A 140 11.83 9.08 -4.82
C VAL A 140 12.30 10.54 -4.75
N ALA A 141 11.62 11.35 -3.94
CA ALA A 141 11.94 12.77 -3.86
C ALA A 141 12.92 13.12 -2.72
N ASN A 142 13.18 12.21 -1.78
CA ASN A 142 14.01 12.46 -0.61
C ASN A 142 15.51 12.27 -0.86
N HIS A 143 15.90 11.41 -1.80
CA HIS A 143 17.30 11.00 -1.99
C HIS A 143 17.56 10.50 -3.42
N THR A 144 18.82 10.30 -3.75
CA THR A 144 19.29 9.74 -5.04
C THR A 144 20.36 8.68 -4.81
N ALA A 145 20.76 7.97 -5.87
CA ALA A 145 21.99 7.17 -5.84
C ALA A 145 23.25 8.06 -5.66
N TRP A 146 24.35 7.45 -5.18
CA TRP A 146 25.65 8.13 -5.02
C TRP A 146 26.36 8.44 -6.36
N ASP A 147 25.93 7.89 -7.45
CA ASP A 147 26.36 8.15 -8.82
C ASP A 147 25.26 8.80 -9.65
N SER A 148 24.33 9.48 -9.01
CA SER A 148 23.29 10.25 -9.69
C SER A 148 23.88 11.39 -10.52
N VAL A 149 23.27 11.65 -11.68
CA VAL A 149 23.62 12.81 -12.53
C VAL A 149 23.46 14.14 -11.79
N MET A 150 22.58 14.20 -10.78
CA MET A 150 22.38 15.37 -9.93
C MET A 150 23.60 15.71 -9.06
N LEU A 151 24.50 14.75 -8.77
CA LEU A 151 25.73 15.00 -8.01
C LEU A 151 26.75 15.89 -8.74
N SER A 152 26.54 16.15 -10.05
CA SER A 152 27.25 17.21 -10.75
C SER A 152 27.05 18.60 -10.11
N ASN A 153 25.93 18.79 -9.38
CA ASN A 153 25.70 19.93 -8.52
C ASN A 153 25.57 19.49 -7.05
N PRO A 154 26.68 19.40 -6.32
CA PRO A 154 26.64 18.90 -4.95
C PRO A 154 25.90 19.82 -3.96
N LEU A 155 25.48 21.03 -4.34
CA LEU A 155 24.63 21.91 -3.56
C LEU A 155 23.17 21.41 -3.46
N PHE A 156 22.78 20.44 -4.26
CA PHE A 156 21.48 19.80 -4.15
C PHE A 156 21.34 18.86 -2.96
N TYR A 157 22.42 18.59 -2.24
CA TYR A 157 22.49 17.51 -1.24
C TYR A 157 22.75 18.00 0.17
N LYS A 158 22.14 17.31 1.14
CA LYS A 158 22.44 17.45 2.57
C LYS A 158 23.92 17.17 2.83
N ARG A 159 24.53 17.94 3.78
CA ARG A 159 25.94 17.83 4.10
C ARG A 159 26.18 17.79 5.60
N ASP A 160 27.24 17.12 5.99
CA ASP A 160 27.76 17.20 7.34
C ASP A 160 28.50 18.55 7.62
N ALA A 161 28.95 18.73 8.86
CA ALA A 161 29.70 19.93 9.25
C ALA A 161 31.06 20.11 8.54
N ALA A 162 31.60 19.04 7.95
CA ALA A 162 32.82 19.07 7.15
C ALA A 162 32.55 19.34 5.65
N GLY A 163 31.28 19.44 5.26
CA GLY A 163 30.82 19.69 3.89
C GLY A 163 30.71 18.47 3.00
N HIS A 164 30.80 17.25 3.54
CA HIS A 164 30.60 16.02 2.78
C HIS A 164 29.11 15.76 2.61
N VAL A 165 28.71 15.30 1.41
CA VAL A 165 27.35 14.81 1.16
C VAL A 165 27.06 13.61 2.06
N ILE A 166 25.86 13.56 2.64
CA ILE A 166 25.45 12.51 3.58
C ILE A 166 24.20 11.76 3.09
N SER A 167 24.04 10.55 3.59
CA SER A 167 22.78 9.80 3.49
C SER A 167 21.71 10.44 4.38
N PRO A 168 20.40 10.36 4.01
CA PRO A 168 19.32 10.84 4.88
C PRO A 168 19.24 10.07 6.21
N HIS A 169 19.55 8.78 6.19
CA HIS A 169 19.57 7.89 7.35
C HIS A 169 20.82 7.01 7.36
N VAL A 170 21.30 6.66 8.55
CA VAL A 170 22.52 5.84 8.72
C VAL A 170 22.42 4.48 8.01
N ASP A 171 21.24 3.88 8.06
CA ASP A 171 21.00 2.54 7.46
C ASP A 171 20.78 2.58 5.94
N TRP A 172 20.60 3.76 5.35
CA TRP A 172 20.41 3.95 3.90
C TRP A 172 21.72 4.33 3.22
N ALA A 173 22.76 3.52 3.47
CA ALA A 173 24.12 3.82 3.01
C ALA A 173 24.30 3.84 1.49
N ASP A 174 23.34 3.35 0.73
CA ASP A 174 23.31 3.27 -0.74
C ASP A 174 22.75 4.53 -1.41
N VAL A 175 22.26 5.52 -0.64
CA VAL A 175 21.64 6.73 -1.18
C VAL A 175 22.18 8.01 -0.54
N ALA A 176 22.08 9.15 -1.26
CA ALA A 176 22.47 10.50 -0.85
C ALA A 176 21.25 11.41 -0.68
N GLY A 177 21.11 12.08 0.46
CA GLY A 177 19.96 12.89 0.82
C GLY A 177 19.90 14.22 0.09
N LEU A 178 18.74 14.58 -0.47
CA LEU A 178 18.50 15.88 -1.11
C LEU A 178 18.23 16.97 -0.08
N ASP A 179 18.71 18.17 -0.36
CA ASP A 179 18.55 19.37 0.47
C ASP A 179 17.48 20.30 -0.10
N TYR A 180 16.32 20.29 0.50
CA TYR A 180 15.20 21.15 0.13
C TYR A 180 15.29 22.58 0.69
N THR A 181 16.32 22.92 1.44
CA THR A 181 16.60 24.33 1.75
C THR A 181 17.20 25.07 0.56
N ASN A 182 17.69 24.32 -0.44
CA ASN A 182 18.17 24.87 -1.71
C ASN A 182 17.02 25.03 -2.72
N PRO A 183 16.70 26.25 -3.18
CA PRO A 183 15.61 26.50 -4.12
C PRO A 183 15.84 25.85 -5.50
N ASP A 184 17.07 25.57 -5.89
CA ASP A 184 17.36 24.88 -7.14
C ASP A 184 17.02 23.40 -7.07
N THR A 185 17.16 22.76 -5.89
CA THR A 185 16.65 21.40 -5.65
C THR A 185 15.11 21.36 -5.80
N HIS A 186 14.43 22.31 -5.18
CA HIS A 186 12.97 22.49 -5.34
C HIS A 186 12.57 22.58 -6.81
N ARG A 187 13.23 23.49 -7.55
CA ARG A 187 12.90 23.71 -8.95
C ARG A 187 13.12 22.46 -9.80
N TYR A 188 14.30 21.81 -9.66
CA TYR A 188 14.64 20.62 -10.42
C TYR A 188 13.60 19.50 -10.23
N MET A 189 13.24 19.21 -8.98
CA MET A 189 12.31 18.14 -8.66
C MET A 189 10.88 18.45 -9.14
N ARG A 190 10.44 19.71 -9.04
CA ARG A 190 9.12 20.13 -9.57
C ARG A 190 9.06 20.03 -11.09
N GLU A 191 10.09 20.47 -11.81
CA GLU A 191 10.18 20.36 -13.28
C GLU A 191 10.18 18.89 -13.72
N MET A 192 10.89 18.04 -13.00
CA MET A 192 10.92 16.59 -13.26
C MET A 192 9.53 15.95 -13.09
N LEU A 193 8.81 16.27 -12.03
CA LEU A 193 7.45 15.77 -11.80
C LEU A 193 6.48 16.27 -12.89
N GLN A 194 6.58 17.52 -13.30
CA GLN A 194 5.78 18.05 -14.41
C GLN A 194 6.11 17.34 -15.74
N TYR A 195 7.40 17.05 -16.00
CA TYR A 195 7.85 16.37 -17.21
C TYR A 195 7.13 15.04 -17.44
N TRP A 196 7.10 14.15 -16.45
CA TRP A 196 6.52 12.82 -16.61
C TRP A 196 5.00 12.85 -16.83
N VAL A 197 4.28 13.72 -16.11
CA VAL A 197 2.82 13.90 -16.34
C VAL A 197 2.55 14.48 -17.70
N LYS A 198 3.30 15.49 -18.13
CA LYS A 198 3.11 16.18 -19.42
C LYS A 198 3.47 15.30 -20.59
N GLU A 199 4.66 14.68 -20.56
CA GLU A 199 5.20 13.95 -21.70
C GLU A 199 4.63 12.53 -21.82
N TYR A 200 4.26 11.88 -20.70
CA TYR A 200 3.79 10.48 -20.71
C TYR A 200 2.33 10.33 -20.35
N ALA A 201 1.63 11.43 -20.12
CA ALA A 201 0.24 11.42 -19.71
C ALA A 201 -0.02 10.56 -18.45
N LEU A 202 0.94 10.50 -17.54
CA LEU A 202 0.77 9.78 -16.27
C LEU A 202 -0.39 10.35 -15.47
N ASP A 203 -1.11 9.49 -14.78
CA ASP A 203 -2.27 9.86 -13.97
C ASP A 203 -1.89 10.31 -12.55
N GLY A 204 -0.61 10.22 -12.19
CA GLY A 204 -0.12 10.67 -10.90
C GLY A 204 1.14 9.96 -10.41
N TYR A 205 1.33 10.02 -9.08
CA TYR A 205 2.52 9.49 -8.41
C TYR A 205 2.17 8.82 -7.08
N ARG A 206 2.92 7.78 -6.74
CA ARG A 206 3.22 7.43 -5.36
C ARG A 206 4.53 8.10 -4.99
N CYS A 207 4.56 8.79 -3.88
CA CYS A 207 5.72 9.55 -3.44
C CYS A 207 6.38 8.86 -2.26
N ASP A 208 7.58 8.35 -2.50
CA ASP A 208 8.42 7.62 -1.55
C ASP A 208 8.79 8.51 -0.36
N VAL A 209 8.68 7.97 0.86
CA VAL A 209 8.95 8.64 2.15
C VAL A 209 8.52 10.12 2.16
N ALA A 210 7.29 10.37 1.73
CA ALA A 210 6.76 11.72 1.51
C ALA A 210 6.80 12.61 2.77
N SER A 211 6.79 12.02 3.95
CA SER A 211 6.91 12.73 5.24
C SER A 211 8.28 13.35 5.48
N GLU A 212 9.32 12.86 4.79
CA GLU A 212 10.71 13.33 4.89
C GLU A 212 11.01 14.53 3.97
N VAL A 213 10.10 14.83 3.05
CA VAL A 213 10.18 15.97 2.14
C VAL A 213 9.26 17.07 2.65
N PRO A 214 9.64 18.37 2.57
CA PRO A 214 8.83 19.47 3.10
C PRO A 214 7.40 19.48 2.57
N THR A 215 6.44 19.74 3.44
CA THR A 215 5.01 19.74 3.08
C THR A 215 4.68 20.83 2.05
N ASP A 216 5.29 22.02 2.17
CA ASP A 216 5.12 23.13 1.23
C ASP A 216 5.61 22.79 -0.18
N PHE A 217 6.72 22.02 -0.31
CA PHE A 217 7.15 21.49 -1.60
C PHE A 217 6.04 20.65 -2.26
N TRP A 218 5.40 19.76 -1.50
CA TRP A 218 4.31 18.93 -2.03
C TRP A 218 3.06 19.74 -2.38
N GLU A 219 2.75 20.80 -1.61
CA GLU A 219 1.64 21.70 -1.93
C GLU A 219 1.91 22.45 -3.25
N GLU A 220 3.13 22.89 -3.48
CA GLU A 220 3.54 23.51 -4.75
C GLU A 220 3.47 22.53 -5.92
N VAL A 221 4.00 21.30 -5.74
CA VAL A 221 3.90 20.21 -6.73
C VAL A 221 2.44 19.95 -7.09
N ARG A 222 1.55 19.82 -6.11
CA ARG A 222 0.12 19.64 -6.35
C ARG A 222 -0.44 20.76 -7.23
N SER A 223 -0.14 22.01 -6.87
CA SER A 223 -0.62 23.17 -7.62
C SER A 223 -0.15 23.17 -9.08
N ASP A 224 1.09 22.77 -9.33
CA ASP A 224 1.64 22.71 -10.68
C ASP A 224 1.04 21.56 -11.51
N LEU A 225 0.92 20.38 -10.90
CA LEU A 225 0.39 19.20 -11.59
C LEU A 225 -1.09 19.33 -11.92
N GLU A 226 -1.90 19.97 -11.05
CA GLU A 226 -3.32 20.24 -11.32
C GLU A 226 -3.53 21.14 -12.54
N LYS A 227 -2.61 22.07 -12.83
CA LYS A 227 -2.65 22.90 -14.04
C LYS A 227 -2.40 22.09 -15.32
N ILE A 228 -1.58 21.04 -15.23
CA ILE A 228 -1.22 20.16 -16.35
C ILE A 228 -2.28 19.08 -16.54
N ARG A 229 -2.70 18.45 -15.43
CA ARG A 229 -3.64 17.33 -15.43
C ARG A 229 -4.60 17.47 -14.24
N PRO A 230 -5.75 18.10 -14.43
CA PRO A 230 -6.76 18.18 -13.38
C PRO A 230 -7.17 16.82 -12.86
N GLY A 231 -7.23 16.67 -11.53
CA GLY A 231 -7.53 15.40 -10.87
C GLY A 231 -6.38 14.40 -10.90
N VAL A 232 -5.13 14.84 -11.00
CA VAL A 232 -3.94 14.01 -10.85
C VAL A 232 -3.91 13.33 -9.48
N PHE A 233 -3.55 12.05 -9.42
CA PHE A 233 -3.48 11.29 -8.16
C PHE A 233 -2.10 11.45 -7.50
N LEU A 234 -2.07 11.91 -6.26
CA LEU A 234 -0.86 11.88 -5.41
C LEU A 234 -1.11 11.02 -4.19
N LEU A 235 -0.35 9.93 -4.08
CA LEU A 235 -0.34 8.99 -2.97
C LEU A 235 0.94 9.19 -2.16
N ALA A 236 0.81 9.53 -0.88
CA ALA A 236 1.96 9.66 0.02
C ALA A 236 2.30 8.33 0.68
N GLU A 237 3.53 7.90 0.61
CA GLU A 237 4.04 6.97 1.59
C GLU A 237 4.35 7.74 2.88
N ALA A 238 3.38 7.77 3.76
CA ALA A 238 3.42 8.48 5.04
C ALA A 238 2.21 8.08 5.88
N ASP A 239 2.26 8.44 7.16
CA ASP A 239 1.14 8.49 8.09
C ASP A 239 1.07 9.89 8.75
N LYS A 240 1.25 10.93 7.93
CA LYS A 240 1.36 12.34 8.36
C LYS A 240 0.11 13.14 7.95
N PRO A 241 -0.79 13.46 8.92
CA PRO A 241 -2.09 14.07 8.64
C PRO A 241 -2.04 15.36 7.82
N GLU A 242 -1.02 16.19 8.01
CA GLU A 242 -0.86 17.50 7.34
C GLU A 242 -0.78 17.37 5.81
N LEU A 243 -0.23 16.27 5.32
CA LEU A 243 -0.07 16.02 3.89
C LEU A 243 -1.42 15.91 3.17
N LEU A 244 -2.46 15.44 3.88
CA LEU A 244 -3.81 15.27 3.30
C LEU A 244 -4.64 16.56 3.30
N LEU A 245 -4.18 17.66 3.90
CA LEU A 245 -4.93 18.92 3.88
C LEU A 245 -4.93 19.57 2.51
N LYS A 246 -3.80 19.55 1.77
CA LYS A 246 -3.69 20.26 0.49
C LYS A 246 -2.91 19.50 -0.58
N ALA A 247 -1.93 18.66 -0.23
CA ALA A 247 -1.00 18.07 -1.18
C ALA A 247 -1.47 16.72 -1.74
N PHE A 248 -1.82 15.77 -0.88
CA PHE A 248 -2.05 14.39 -1.26
C PHE A 248 -3.52 14.00 -1.21
N ASP A 249 -3.92 13.06 -2.07
CA ASP A 249 -5.27 12.50 -2.11
C ASP A 249 -5.43 11.35 -1.12
N ALA A 250 -4.35 10.61 -0.87
CA ALA A 250 -4.32 9.49 0.05
C ALA A 250 -2.92 9.32 0.65
N ASP A 251 -2.85 8.64 1.77
CA ASP A 251 -1.63 8.15 2.40
C ASP A 251 -1.74 6.65 2.73
N TYR A 252 -0.73 6.11 3.40
CA TYR A 252 -0.72 4.71 3.81
C TYR A 252 -1.39 4.51 5.18
N ALA A 253 -2.18 3.45 5.31
CA ALA A 253 -2.72 2.99 6.59
C ALA A 253 -1.68 2.17 7.39
N TRP A 254 -0.47 2.71 7.62
CA TRP A 254 0.59 2.00 8.33
C TRP A 254 0.18 1.55 9.74
N PRO A 255 -0.50 2.36 10.57
CA PRO A 255 -0.98 1.90 11.89
C PRO A 255 -1.94 0.70 11.79
N MET A 256 -2.81 0.67 10.78
CA MET A 256 -3.72 -0.45 10.52
C MET A 256 -2.98 -1.71 10.08
N HIS A 257 -1.99 -1.58 9.18
CA HIS A 257 -1.12 -2.68 8.79
C HIS A 257 -0.36 -3.27 9.98
N GLY A 258 0.17 -2.41 10.85
CA GLY A 258 0.82 -2.84 12.10
C GLY A 258 -0.15 -3.56 13.04
N ALA A 259 -1.39 -3.07 13.20
CA ALA A 259 -2.41 -3.74 13.99
C ALA A 259 -2.76 -5.12 13.44
N LEU A 260 -2.90 -5.23 12.11
CA LEU A 260 -3.15 -6.51 11.45
C LEU A 260 -2.03 -7.52 11.72
N SER A 261 -0.78 -7.09 11.65
CA SER A 261 0.39 -7.93 11.96
C SER A 261 0.38 -8.38 13.42
N ARG A 262 0.12 -7.49 14.37
CA ARG A 262 0.00 -7.86 15.80
C ARG A 262 -1.12 -8.88 16.05
N VAL A 263 -2.29 -8.69 15.43
CA VAL A 263 -3.43 -9.59 15.59
C VAL A 263 -3.13 -10.98 15.01
N LEU A 264 -2.56 -11.05 13.82
CA LEU A 264 -2.37 -12.32 13.10
C LEU A 264 -1.08 -13.07 13.47
N MET A 265 -0.03 -12.36 13.91
CA MET A 265 1.28 -12.97 14.19
C MET A 265 1.60 -13.02 15.70
N GLU A 266 1.18 -12.01 16.46
CA GLU A 266 1.57 -11.86 17.85
C GLU A 266 0.43 -12.24 18.82
N GLY A 267 -0.78 -12.55 18.29
CA GLY A 267 -1.94 -12.95 19.07
C GLY A 267 -2.62 -11.81 19.83
N ALA A 268 -2.44 -10.57 19.37
CA ALA A 268 -3.19 -9.44 19.89
C ALA A 268 -4.70 -9.62 19.61
N PRO A 269 -5.60 -9.07 20.47
CA PRO A 269 -7.02 -9.21 20.28
C PRO A 269 -7.49 -8.46 19.00
N ALA A 270 -8.52 -9.00 18.33
CA ALA A 270 -9.08 -8.39 17.12
C ALA A 270 -9.68 -6.98 17.36
N THR A 271 -9.96 -6.62 18.62
CA THR A 271 -10.36 -5.27 19.04
C THR A 271 -9.31 -4.20 18.72
N GLU A 272 -8.03 -4.60 18.56
CA GLU A 272 -6.93 -3.70 18.17
C GLU A 272 -7.21 -3.01 16.83
N ILE A 273 -7.83 -3.71 15.88
CA ILE A 273 -8.20 -3.18 14.56
C ILE A 273 -9.14 -1.97 14.69
N ARG A 274 -10.21 -2.15 15.48
CA ARG A 274 -11.16 -1.05 15.74
C ARG A 274 -10.50 0.10 16.49
N ARG A 275 -9.68 -0.21 17.50
CA ARG A 275 -8.96 0.80 18.28
C ARG A 275 -8.09 1.69 17.40
N ILE A 276 -7.30 1.09 16.49
CA ILE A 276 -6.45 1.84 15.55
C ILE A 276 -7.30 2.71 14.62
N TRP A 277 -8.38 2.15 14.07
CA TRP A 277 -9.25 2.93 13.19
C TRP A 277 -9.85 4.16 13.91
N GLU A 278 -10.34 3.97 15.16
CA GLU A 278 -10.96 5.06 15.94
C GLU A 278 -9.95 6.09 16.43
N GLN A 279 -8.79 5.66 16.94
CA GLN A 279 -7.85 6.53 17.64
C GLN A 279 -6.78 7.13 16.73
N ASP A 280 -6.27 6.38 15.77
CA ASP A 280 -5.20 6.83 14.89
C ASP A 280 -5.77 7.41 13.59
N GLU A 281 -6.60 6.70 12.86
CA GLU A 281 -7.11 7.20 11.59
C GLU A 281 -8.18 8.28 11.78
N ARG A 282 -9.23 8.01 12.54
CA ARG A 282 -10.32 8.99 12.76
C ARG A 282 -10.02 10.01 13.84
N GLY A 283 -9.19 9.65 14.81
CA GLY A 283 -8.83 10.52 15.93
C GLY A 283 -7.78 11.57 15.62
N LYS A 284 -6.94 11.38 14.60
CA LYS A 284 -5.81 12.28 14.26
C LYS A 284 -5.93 12.93 12.90
N PHE A 285 -6.42 12.20 11.91
CA PHE A 285 -6.48 12.66 10.52
C PHE A 285 -7.67 13.57 10.26
N PRO A 286 -7.57 14.44 9.23
CA PRO A 286 -8.69 15.28 8.80
C PRO A 286 -9.90 14.43 8.41
N GLN A 287 -11.11 15.00 8.58
CA GLN A 287 -12.33 14.35 8.11
C GLN A 287 -12.23 14.06 6.61
N HIS A 288 -12.76 12.91 6.20
CA HIS A 288 -12.70 12.41 4.81
C HIS A 288 -11.29 12.07 4.31
N ALA A 289 -10.29 11.96 5.19
CA ALA A 289 -8.98 11.44 4.84
C ALA A 289 -9.12 10.05 4.19
N LEU A 290 -8.34 9.82 3.13
CA LEU A 290 -8.36 8.59 2.38
C LEU A 290 -7.06 7.82 2.62
N HIS A 291 -7.17 6.57 3.07
CA HIS A 291 -6.01 5.73 3.37
C HIS A 291 -5.91 4.56 2.39
N LEU A 292 -4.69 4.27 1.94
CA LEU A 292 -4.39 3.07 1.17
C LEU A 292 -4.42 1.86 2.12
N ARG A 293 -5.29 0.89 1.83
CA ARG A 293 -5.46 -0.34 2.62
C ARG A 293 -4.52 -1.42 2.12
N ILE A 294 -3.53 -1.76 2.94
CA ILE A 294 -2.49 -2.73 2.61
C ILE A 294 -2.49 -3.91 3.57
N SER A 295 -2.34 -5.11 3.03
CA SER A 295 -1.97 -6.32 3.79
C SER A 295 -0.65 -6.89 3.28
N ASP A 296 -0.19 -6.44 2.12
CA ASP A 296 1.01 -6.85 1.40
C ASP A 296 1.49 -5.70 0.52
N ASN A 297 2.79 -5.48 0.37
CA ASN A 297 3.43 -4.54 -0.55
C ASN A 297 4.89 -4.97 -0.81
N HIS A 298 5.68 -4.14 -1.50
CA HIS A 298 7.07 -4.44 -1.83
C HIS A 298 8.04 -4.37 -0.64
N ASP A 299 7.70 -3.65 0.44
CA ASP A 299 8.55 -3.49 1.63
C ASP A 299 8.40 -4.64 2.62
N GLU A 300 7.31 -5.37 2.54
CA GLU A 300 6.94 -6.40 3.49
C GLU A 300 7.13 -7.81 2.89
N ALA A 301 7.44 -8.78 3.74
CA ALA A 301 7.30 -10.16 3.33
C ALA A 301 5.84 -10.47 2.98
N ARG A 302 5.62 -11.32 1.96
CA ARG A 302 4.28 -11.67 1.46
C ARG A 302 3.29 -11.99 2.59
N ALA A 303 2.10 -11.42 2.56
CA ALA A 303 1.05 -11.70 3.53
C ALA A 303 0.74 -13.20 3.65
N ILE A 304 0.75 -13.93 2.52
CA ILE A 304 0.57 -15.38 2.49
C ILE A 304 1.70 -16.11 3.25
N SER A 305 2.92 -15.61 3.21
CA SER A 305 4.06 -16.18 3.93
C SER A 305 4.05 -15.84 5.41
N ARG A 306 3.61 -14.61 5.76
CA ARG A 306 3.49 -14.15 7.16
C ARG A 306 2.33 -14.80 7.89
N PHE A 307 1.16 -14.82 7.28
CA PHE A 307 -0.11 -15.17 7.94
C PHE A 307 -0.65 -16.55 7.57
N GLY A 308 -0.11 -17.17 6.50
CA GLY A 308 -0.73 -18.33 5.87
C GLY A 308 -1.92 -17.93 4.97
N TRP A 309 -2.27 -18.81 4.03
CA TRP A 309 -3.20 -18.47 2.94
C TRP A 309 -4.61 -18.06 3.39
N LYS A 310 -5.17 -18.70 4.45
CA LYS A 310 -6.50 -18.36 4.97
C LYS A 310 -6.52 -16.98 5.61
N ALA A 311 -5.56 -16.71 6.47
CA ALA A 311 -5.46 -15.44 7.16
C ALA A 311 -5.12 -14.28 6.22
N ALA A 312 -4.32 -14.52 5.17
CA ALA A 312 -4.05 -13.54 4.13
C ALA A 312 -5.33 -13.14 3.36
N LEU A 313 -6.19 -14.12 3.02
CA LEU A 313 -7.48 -13.82 2.41
C LEU A 313 -8.47 -13.15 3.37
N ALA A 314 -8.46 -13.50 4.65
CA ALA A 314 -9.28 -12.83 5.67
C ALA A 314 -8.85 -11.36 5.85
N ALA A 315 -7.55 -11.11 5.88
CA ALA A 315 -6.99 -9.75 5.90
C ALA A 315 -7.42 -8.94 4.67
N SER A 316 -7.31 -9.54 3.48
CA SER A 316 -7.74 -8.90 2.24
C SER A 316 -9.25 -8.62 2.22
N ALA A 317 -10.09 -9.55 2.69
CA ALA A 317 -11.53 -9.33 2.78
C ALA A 317 -11.87 -8.12 3.66
N MET A 318 -11.18 -7.97 4.80
CA MET A 318 -11.33 -6.78 5.64
C MET A 318 -10.89 -5.52 4.91
N MET A 319 -9.68 -5.50 4.29
CA MET A 319 -9.13 -4.32 3.61
C MET A 319 -10.00 -3.87 2.43
N PHE A 320 -10.64 -4.79 1.70
CA PHE A 320 -11.53 -4.47 0.59
C PHE A 320 -12.91 -3.99 1.01
N THR A 321 -13.35 -4.32 2.22
CA THR A 321 -14.68 -3.96 2.73
C THR A 321 -14.66 -2.81 3.74
N LEU A 322 -13.50 -2.46 4.30
CA LEU A 322 -13.30 -1.27 5.11
C LEU A 322 -13.33 -0.01 4.20
N ASP A 323 -13.35 1.17 4.79
CA ASP A 323 -13.16 2.43 4.06
C ASP A 323 -11.73 2.57 3.52
N GLY A 324 -11.47 3.55 2.67
CA GLY A 324 -10.16 3.75 2.03
C GLY A 324 -10.04 3.11 0.64
N VAL A 325 -8.83 3.01 0.10
CA VAL A 325 -8.52 2.48 -1.22
C VAL A 325 -7.70 1.19 -1.07
N PRO A 326 -8.20 0.03 -1.51
CA PRO A 326 -7.45 -1.21 -1.37
C PRO A 326 -6.31 -1.31 -2.39
N LEU A 327 -5.19 -1.89 -1.93
CA LEU A 327 -4.02 -2.24 -2.72
C LEU A 327 -3.95 -3.74 -2.96
N LEU A 328 -3.58 -4.12 -4.17
CA LEU A 328 -3.03 -5.42 -4.52
C LEU A 328 -1.58 -5.25 -4.94
N TYR A 329 -0.65 -5.91 -4.26
CA TYR A 329 0.72 -6.05 -4.72
C TYR A 329 0.82 -7.21 -5.70
N ASN A 330 1.58 -7.05 -6.77
CA ASN A 330 1.67 -8.03 -7.85
C ASN A 330 1.99 -9.45 -7.35
N GLY A 331 1.19 -10.43 -7.76
CA GLY A 331 1.27 -11.82 -7.32
C GLY A 331 0.31 -12.18 -6.17
N MET A 332 -0.26 -11.22 -5.44
CA MET A 332 -1.28 -11.53 -4.41
C MET A 332 -2.46 -12.31 -5.00
N GLU A 333 -2.92 -11.91 -6.19
CA GLU A 333 -4.08 -12.50 -6.86
C GLU A 333 -3.85 -13.94 -7.33
N VAL A 334 -2.63 -14.42 -7.28
CA VAL A 334 -2.32 -15.83 -7.59
C VAL A 334 -1.82 -16.60 -6.38
N GLY A 335 -1.68 -15.95 -5.22
CA GLY A 335 -1.11 -16.57 -4.02
C GLY A 335 0.38 -16.87 -4.18
N ASP A 336 1.12 -15.96 -4.81
CA ASP A 336 2.57 -16.07 -4.96
C ASP A 336 3.26 -16.01 -3.61
N THR A 337 4.24 -16.89 -3.43
CA THR A 337 5.06 -17.02 -2.21
C THR A 337 6.51 -16.63 -2.44
N SER A 338 6.82 -16.04 -3.60
CA SER A 338 8.18 -15.52 -3.86
C SER A 338 8.56 -14.52 -2.79
N GLU A 339 9.83 -14.50 -2.44
CA GLU A 339 10.34 -13.59 -1.42
C GLU A 339 10.04 -12.13 -1.79
N SER A 340 9.67 -11.32 -0.81
CA SER A 340 9.36 -9.90 -0.93
C SER A 340 9.90 -9.17 0.29
N GLY A 341 10.02 -7.86 0.20
CA GLY A 341 10.67 -7.04 1.21
C GLY A 341 12.20 -7.04 1.07
N ASP A 342 12.87 -6.47 2.06
CA ASP A 342 14.33 -6.43 2.13
C ASP A 342 14.87 -7.81 2.60
N PRO A 343 15.84 -8.47 1.92
CA PRO A 343 16.66 -7.98 0.82
C PRO A 343 16.13 -8.27 -0.61
N ALA A 344 14.95 -8.86 -0.76
CA ALA A 344 14.40 -9.26 -2.06
C ALA A 344 14.23 -8.07 -3.02
N LEU A 345 14.11 -6.84 -2.47
CA LEU A 345 14.06 -5.59 -3.21
C LEU A 345 15.29 -5.37 -4.12
N PHE A 346 16.44 -5.95 -3.78
CA PHE A 346 17.73 -5.77 -4.49
C PHE A 346 18.02 -6.84 -5.54
N GLU A 347 17.09 -7.78 -5.73
CA GLU A 347 17.27 -8.95 -6.60
C GLU A 347 16.16 -9.04 -7.65
N LYS A 348 16.32 -9.96 -8.61
CA LYS A 348 15.28 -10.31 -9.58
C LYS A 348 14.63 -11.62 -9.17
N LEU A 349 13.43 -11.54 -8.61
CA LEU A 349 12.65 -12.67 -8.13
C LEU A 349 11.29 -12.71 -8.84
N PRO A 350 11.21 -13.26 -10.06
CA PRO A 350 9.98 -13.25 -10.84
C PRO A 350 8.83 -13.98 -10.13
N ILE A 351 7.63 -13.40 -10.21
CA ILE A 351 6.41 -13.96 -9.68
C ILE A 351 6.15 -15.35 -10.28
N PHE A 352 5.78 -16.28 -9.43
CA PHE A 352 5.31 -17.59 -9.85
C PHE A 352 3.80 -17.55 -10.16
N TRP A 353 3.46 -17.32 -11.42
CA TRP A 353 2.08 -17.07 -11.88
C TRP A 353 1.15 -18.29 -11.85
N GLN A 354 1.63 -19.50 -11.57
CA GLN A 354 0.84 -20.75 -11.63
C GLN A 354 0.92 -21.58 -10.34
N PRO A 355 0.77 -20.99 -9.13
CA PRO A 355 0.70 -21.78 -7.91
C PRO A 355 -0.63 -22.58 -7.84
N LYS A 356 -0.65 -23.63 -7.00
CA LYS A 356 -1.86 -24.47 -6.84
C LYS A 356 -3.11 -23.69 -6.41
N GLN A 357 -2.92 -22.64 -5.62
CA GLN A 357 -3.99 -21.83 -5.06
C GLN A 357 -4.45 -20.70 -6.00
N ARG A 358 -3.86 -20.57 -7.19
CA ARG A 358 -4.13 -19.45 -8.11
C ARG A 358 -5.63 -19.19 -8.32
N GLY A 359 -6.40 -20.24 -8.62
CA GLY A 359 -7.85 -20.10 -8.86
C GLY A 359 -8.57 -19.49 -7.66
N GLN A 360 -8.34 -20.02 -6.46
CA GLN A 360 -8.98 -19.55 -5.24
C GLN A 360 -8.64 -18.08 -4.93
N PHE A 361 -7.36 -17.70 -5.04
CA PHE A 361 -6.95 -16.32 -4.79
C PHE A 361 -7.55 -15.37 -5.82
N ARG A 362 -7.39 -15.68 -7.12
CA ARG A 362 -7.88 -14.83 -8.19
C ARG A 362 -9.40 -14.64 -8.11
N ASP A 363 -10.14 -15.70 -7.87
CA ASP A 363 -11.61 -15.64 -7.77
C ASP A 363 -12.04 -14.82 -6.55
N THR A 364 -11.36 -14.97 -5.42
CA THR A 364 -11.62 -14.16 -4.22
C THR A 364 -11.39 -12.67 -4.50
N TYR A 365 -10.24 -12.29 -5.09
CA TYR A 365 -9.98 -10.88 -5.39
C TYR A 365 -10.93 -10.31 -6.43
N ARG A 366 -11.26 -11.04 -7.50
CA ARG A 366 -12.28 -10.61 -8.47
C ARG A 366 -13.61 -10.30 -7.81
N GLN A 367 -14.04 -11.11 -6.85
CA GLN A 367 -15.28 -10.91 -6.12
C GLN A 367 -15.24 -9.73 -5.18
N LEU A 368 -14.16 -9.58 -4.40
CA LEU A 368 -13.99 -8.43 -3.52
C LEU A 368 -13.95 -7.11 -4.31
N ILE A 369 -13.27 -7.12 -5.46
CA ILE A 369 -13.22 -5.96 -6.36
C ILE A 369 -14.60 -5.70 -6.96
N ALA A 370 -15.28 -6.73 -7.46
CA ALA A 370 -16.62 -6.59 -8.03
C ALA A 370 -17.62 -6.08 -7.00
N LEU A 371 -17.61 -6.61 -5.79
CA LEU A 371 -18.43 -6.17 -4.67
C LEU A 371 -18.23 -4.66 -4.40
N ARG A 372 -16.98 -4.23 -4.27
CA ARG A 372 -16.67 -2.82 -4.06
C ARG A 372 -17.17 -1.93 -5.20
N LYS A 373 -17.00 -2.35 -6.45
CA LYS A 373 -17.42 -1.57 -7.61
C LYS A 373 -18.94 -1.51 -7.79
N GLN A 374 -19.65 -2.59 -7.48
CA GLN A 374 -21.09 -2.66 -7.63
C GLN A 374 -21.85 -1.90 -6.54
N HIS A 375 -21.27 -1.77 -5.34
CA HIS A 375 -21.95 -1.22 -4.17
C HIS A 375 -21.25 0.00 -3.61
N SER A 376 -21.92 1.18 -3.69
CA SER A 376 -21.40 2.45 -3.19
C SER A 376 -21.16 2.46 -1.68
N ALA A 377 -21.81 1.59 -0.95
CA ALA A 377 -21.60 1.39 0.48
C ALA A 377 -20.13 1.12 0.84
N PHE A 378 -19.33 0.50 -0.02
CA PHE A 378 -17.91 0.23 0.21
C PHE A 378 -16.98 1.36 -0.23
N ARG A 379 -17.49 2.39 -0.89
CA ARG A 379 -16.71 3.50 -1.45
C ARG A 379 -16.89 4.83 -0.72
N ASN A 380 -17.74 4.86 0.31
CA ASN A 380 -17.85 6.00 1.22
C ASN A 380 -16.92 5.81 2.44
N ASP A 381 -16.93 6.74 3.37
CA ASP A 381 -16.09 6.73 4.57
C ASP A 381 -16.83 6.36 5.85
N GLU A 382 -18.13 5.99 5.75
CA GLU A 382 -18.92 5.58 6.92
C GLU A 382 -18.62 4.11 7.26
N VAL A 383 -18.10 3.87 8.46
CA VAL A 383 -17.91 2.55 9.06
C VAL A 383 -18.62 2.52 10.40
N ILE A 384 -19.55 1.60 10.58
CA ILE A 384 -20.26 1.40 11.84
C ILE A 384 -19.76 0.10 12.46
N TRP A 385 -18.98 0.20 13.53
CA TRP A 385 -18.49 -0.96 14.26
C TRP A 385 -19.64 -1.61 15.05
N LEU A 386 -19.81 -2.92 14.84
CA LEU A 386 -20.88 -3.68 15.46
C LEU A 386 -20.36 -4.41 16.73
N LYS A 387 -21.23 -4.56 17.71
CA LYS A 387 -20.96 -5.42 18.87
C LYS A 387 -21.13 -6.87 18.45
N ASN A 388 -20.24 -7.72 18.97
CA ASN A 388 -20.33 -9.17 18.81
C ASN A 388 -19.96 -9.86 20.13
N SER A 389 -20.34 -11.12 20.28
CA SER A 389 -20.13 -11.88 21.53
C SER A 389 -18.70 -12.46 21.67
N SER A 390 -17.82 -12.24 20.67
CA SER A 390 -16.43 -12.72 20.69
C SER A 390 -15.45 -11.65 20.16
N PRO A 391 -15.40 -10.45 20.76
CA PRO A 391 -14.66 -9.30 20.21
C PRO A 391 -13.15 -9.53 20.15
N GLU A 392 -12.61 -10.41 20.98
CA GLU A 392 -11.19 -10.78 20.96
C GLU A 392 -10.76 -11.53 19.69
N ASN A 393 -11.73 -12.16 18.99
CA ASN A 393 -11.46 -12.99 17.82
C ASN A 393 -12.08 -12.43 16.54
N LEU A 394 -13.19 -11.67 16.67
CA LEU A 394 -13.98 -11.21 15.53
C LEU A 394 -13.87 -9.71 15.31
N VAL A 395 -13.60 -9.34 14.09
CA VAL A 395 -13.85 -7.99 13.57
C VAL A 395 -15.23 -7.97 12.91
N THR A 396 -16.09 -7.03 13.32
CA THR A 396 -17.45 -6.88 12.80
C THR A 396 -17.79 -5.41 12.56
N PHE A 397 -18.18 -5.08 11.36
CA PHE A 397 -18.62 -3.73 11.01
C PHE A 397 -19.68 -3.73 9.92
N LEU A 398 -20.43 -2.64 9.86
CA LEU A 398 -21.45 -2.39 8.85
C LEU A 398 -21.00 -1.24 7.94
N ARG A 399 -21.21 -1.45 6.66
CA ARG A 399 -21.11 -0.44 5.60
C ARG A 399 -22.50 -0.22 5.03
N ARG A 400 -22.84 1.00 4.67
CA ARG A 400 -24.16 1.29 4.10
C ARG A 400 -24.14 2.46 3.12
N ASP A 401 -25.16 2.48 2.30
CA ASP A 401 -25.58 3.63 1.54
C ASP A 401 -27.09 3.88 1.71
N VAL A 402 -27.70 4.63 0.79
CA VAL A 402 -29.13 4.93 0.85
C VAL A 402 -30.04 3.74 0.57
N GLN A 403 -29.54 2.70 -0.10
CA GLN A 403 -30.30 1.54 -0.60
C GLN A 403 -29.99 0.25 0.14
N GLU A 404 -28.77 0.09 0.64
CA GLU A 404 -28.26 -1.19 1.10
C GLU A 404 -27.42 -1.07 2.36
N GLU A 405 -27.38 -2.19 3.10
CA GLU A 405 -26.47 -2.38 4.23
C GLU A 405 -25.70 -3.68 4.08
N PHE A 406 -24.40 -3.62 4.41
CA PHE A 406 -23.51 -4.79 4.39
C PHE A 406 -22.86 -4.96 5.76
N VAL A 407 -22.93 -6.18 6.29
CA VAL A 407 -22.19 -6.57 7.49
C VAL A 407 -21.02 -7.44 7.07
N THR A 408 -19.82 -7.00 7.41
CA THR A 408 -18.59 -7.80 7.28
C THR A 408 -18.26 -8.40 8.63
N VAL A 409 -18.01 -9.72 8.64
CA VAL A 409 -17.58 -10.48 9.81
C VAL A 409 -16.32 -11.25 9.44
N VAL A 410 -15.24 -11.04 10.20
CA VAL A 410 -13.95 -11.71 9.98
C VAL A 410 -13.49 -12.36 11.29
N ASN A 411 -13.26 -13.66 11.25
CA ASN A 411 -12.59 -14.38 12.33
C ASN A 411 -11.08 -14.30 12.14
N PHE A 412 -10.39 -13.55 12.97
CA PHE A 412 -8.92 -13.44 12.93
C PHE A 412 -8.21 -14.47 13.81
N SER A 413 -8.95 -15.40 14.42
CA SER A 413 -8.34 -16.47 15.21
C SER A 413 -8.12 -17.74 14.37
N ASN A 414 -7.14 -18.54 14.79
CA ASN A 414 -6.80 -19.83 14.17
C ASN A 414 -7.72 -20.99 14.62
N ARG A 415 -8.87 -20.68 15.20
CA ARG A 415 -9.86 -21.65 15.71
C ARG A 415 -11.29 -21.27 15.28
N PRO A 416 -12.21 -22.23 15.21
CA PRO A 416 -13.62 -21.94 15.01
C PRO A 416 -14.19 -21.09 16.14
N VAL A 417 -15.09 -20.16 15.79
CA VAL A 417 -15.77 -19.27 16.73
C VAL A 417 -17.27 -19.33 16.49
N ASN A 418 -18.02 -19.56 17.58
CA ASN A 418 -19.46 -19.37 17.59
C ASN A 418 -19.78 -18.02 18.26
N ALA A 419 -20.53 -17.19 17.59
CA ALA A 419 -20.81 -15.84 18.05
C ALA A 419 -22.15 -15.30 17.59
N SER A 420 -22.55 -14.17 18.19
CA SER A 420 -23.64 -13.34 17.72
C SER A 420 -23.11 -11.96 17.33
N VAL A 421 -23.75 -11.31 16.38
CA VAL A 421 -23.51 -9.93 15.96
C VAL A 421 -24.79 -9.13 16.15
N GLU A 422 -24.69 -8.02 16.91
CA GLU A 422 -25.82 -7.12 17.14
C GLU A 422 -26.00 -6.19 15.94
N VAL A 423 -27.17 -6.22 15.33
CA VAL A 423 -27.57 -5.34 14.24
C VAL A 423 -28.87 -4.63 14.57
N ALA A 424 -29.06 -3.42 14.04
CA ALA A 424 -30.32 -2.70 14.18
C ALA A 424 -31.49 -3.51 13.58
N PRO A 425 -32.69 -3.43 14.14
CA PRO A 425 -33.89 -4.03 13.57
C PRO A 425 -34.10 -3.61 12.11
N GLY A 426 -34.58 -4.54 11.28
CA GLY A 426 -34.79 -4.29 9.85
C GLY A 426 -35.07 -5.57 9.09
N GLY A 427 -34.92 -5.51 7.75
CA GLY A 427 -35.05 -6.67 6.88
C GLY A 427 -33.99 -7.74 7.17
N GLU A 428 -34.22 -8.92 6.61
CA GLU A 428 -33.33 -10.06 6.74
C GLU A 428 -32.01 -9.83 6.01
N PHE A 429 -30.87 -10.11 6.69
CA PHE A 429 -29.57 -10.18 6.04
C PHE A 429 -29.41 -11.51 5.30
N LYS A 430 -28.82 -11.47 4.13
CA LYS A 430 -28.50 -12.65 3.32
C LYS A 430 -26.98 -12.75 3.17
N ALA A 431 -26.45 -13.94 3.32
CA ALA A 431 -25.04 -14.20 3.09
C ALA A 431 -24.72 -14.06 1.60
N LEU A 432 -23.72 -13.25 1.29
CA LEU A 432 -23.13 -13.22 -0.04
C LEU A 432 -22.16 -14.41 -0.15
N PRO A 433 -22.24 -15.20 -1.22
CA PRO A 433 -21.39 -16.36 -1.36
C PRO A 433 -19.93 -15.93 -1.50
N PRO A 434 -19.01 -16.55 -0.73
CA PRO A 434 -17.60 -16.51 -1.09
C PRO A 434 -17.48 -17.30 -2.39
N GLY A 435 -17.12 -16.64 -3.48
CA GLY A 435 -16.99 -17.34 -4.75
C GLY A 435 -18.08 -17.10 -5.78
N GLY A 436 -19.06 -16.24 -5.55
CA GLY A 436 -20.00 -15.72 -6.57
C GLY A 436 -20.92 -16.77 -7.20
N GLY A 437 -21.18 -17.91 -6.55
CA GLY A 437 -21.77 -19.06 -7.22
C GLY A 437 -23.01 -19.72 -6.61
N SER A 438 -23.55 -19.24 -5.50
CA SER A 438 -24.72 -19.81 -4.87
C SER A 438 -25.76 -18.78 -4.48
N PRO A 439 -27.03 -19.09 -4.43
CA PRO A 439 -28.05 -18.11 -4.07
C PRO A 439 -27.80 -17.56 -2.67
N GLU A 440 -28.11 -16.28 -2.50
CA GLU A 440 -28.14 -15.62 -1.19
C GLU A 440 -28.98 -16.46 -0.22
N THR A 441 -28.35 -16.85 0.91
CA THR A 441 -29.04 -17.60 1.96
C THR A 441 -29.32 -16.70 3.14
N ALA A 442 -30.50 -16.85 3.76
CA ALA A 442 -30.85 -16.15 5.00
C ALA A 442 -29.79 -16.35 6.06
N ALA A 443 -29.38 -15.27 6.71
CA ALA A 443 -28.33 -15.27 7.70
C ALA A 443 -28.88 -15.05 9.11
N ASP A 444 -28.59 -15.97 10.00
CA ASP A 444 -28.84 -15.78 11.43
C ASP A 444 -27.62 -15.15 12.11
N LEU A 445 -27.57 -13.80 12.14
CA LEU A 445 -26.49 -13.07 12.79
C LEU A 445 -26.45 -13.25 14.32
N ALA A 446 -27.51 -13.79 14.92
CA ALA A 446 -27.55 -14.14 16.34
C ALA A 446 -26.86 -15.48 16.63
N ARG A 447 -26.59 -16.30 15.60
CA ARG A 447 -26.01 -17.65 15.74
C ARG A 447 -25.03 -17.96 14.61
N LEU A 448 -23.93 -17.21 14.58
CA LEU A 448 -22.87 -17.44 13.60
C LEU A 448 -21.92 -18.54 14.07
N SER A 449 -21.52 -19.39 13.12
CA SER A 449 -20.42 -20.32 13.29
C SER A 449 -19.41 -20.05 12.17
N LEU A 450 -18.19 -19.62 12.53
CA LEU A 450 -17.12 -19.33 11.60
C LEU A 450 -15.94 -20.26 11.87
N GLY A 451 -15.38 -20.83 10.82
CA GLY A 451 -14.11 -21.57 10.90
C GLY A 451 -12.92 -20.64 11.17
N ALA A 452 -11.75 -21.24 11.38
CA ALA A 452 -10.51 -20.50 11.54
C ALA A 452 -10.22 -19.60 10.32
N PHE A 453 -9.99 -18.31 10.56
CA PHE A 453 -9.74 -17.30 9.53
C PHE A 453 -10.85 -17.22 8.46
N GLU A 454 -12.07 -17.65 8.81
CA GLU A 454 -13.22 -17.51 7.92
C GLU A 454 -13.77 -16.08 7.99
N TRP A 455 -14.20 -15.59 6.85
CA TRP A 455 -14.89 -14.31 6.72
C TRP A 455 -16.18 -14.46 5.94
N ARG A 456 -17.16 -13.60 6.23
CA ARG A 456 -18.46 -13.55 5.55
C ARG A 456 -18.91 -12.11 5.40
N ILE A 457 -19.61 -11.87 4.32
CA ILE A 457 -20.26 -10.60 4.03
C ILE A 457 -21.74 -10.87 3.86
N TYR A 458 -22.55 -10.07 4.54
CA TYR A 458 -24.00 -10.17 4.52
C TYR A 458 -24.57 -8.87 3.98
N ARG A 459 -25.66 -8.97 3.22
CA ARG A 459 -26.35 -7.83 2.59
C ARG A 459 -27.83 -7.84 2.97
N ARG A 460 -28.39 -6.64 3.20
CA ARG A 460 -29.84 -6.40 3.17
C ARG A 460 -30.16 -5.14 2.39
N GLY A 461 -31.30 -5.13 1.66
CA GLY A 461 -31.90 -3.91 1.14
C GLY A 461 -32.60 -3.13 2.25
N LYS A 462 -32.66 -1.83 2.09
CA LYS A 462 -33.43 -0.91 2.97
C LYS A 462 -34.86 -0.79 2.50
#